data_ee7abd22fb0b571fd557f8a6b261f585
#
_entry.id   ee7abd22fb0b571fd557f8a6b261f585
#
_cell.length_a   1.000
_cell.length_b   1.000
_cell.length_c   1.000
_cell.angle_alpha   90.00
_cell.angle_beta   90.00
_cell.angle_gamma   90.00
#
_symmetry.space_group_name_H-M   'P 1'
#
loop_
_entity.id
_entity.type
_entity.pdbx_description
1 polymer ?
#
loop_
_entity_poly.entity_id
_entity_poly.type
_entity_poly.pdbx_seq_one_letter_code
_entity_poly.pdbx_strand_id
1 'polypeptide(L)'
;MLQNHTDKNIFYSRIFKLVLPIIIQNLLSSAVSSADVIMLNYVGQSSISAVSLASQYANILFMVFYGLGTGATILCAQYYGKGDMQAIQVVEGIALRFSMAISILFAGMALVIPNWMMRLFTNDAELIAVGASYLRFMSVSYLCCGIAEVYLAILRSIGQVAISTALNVLAFSLNIFLNAVFIFGLFGAPRLGAAGVGIATSISRFVELLACFMVSRFRDGIKLDFRYLFAKNKLLFKDFVRLSLPALGNDIVWSVAFAMYSVIIGHLGTDAVAANSFVVVVRNFGTILCFGMASAGGILLGNMIGENKLEEARDAAKQIMKLTVISGAIGGLIVVAAMPIVLNYASSSLSGQAMHYLKYMLWINTYYIMGAAVNTTLIAGAFRAGGDSRFGFICDAITMWCYGVPLGFLAAFVLKLPVMWVYFLLCTDEFVKWPWVLRHYRSGKWLNNITRDNLFQKEETA
;
A
#
# COMPACT_ATOMS: atom_id res chain seq x y z
N MET A 1 22.45 -22.00 10.51
CA MET A 1 21.21 -22.77 10.78
C MET A 1 20.62 -22.28 12.09
N LEU A 2 19.36 -21.87 12.12
CA LEU A 2 18.62 -21.68 13.37
C LEU A 2 18.44 -23.07 14.02
N GLN A 3 19.46 -23.54 14.71
CA GLN A 3 19.53 -24.93 15.18
C GLN A 3 18.84 -25.17 16.52
N ASN A 4 18.61 -24.14 17.33
CA ASN A 4 17.97 -24.26 18.64
C ASN A 4 16.50 -23.88 18.59
N HIS A 5 15.64 -24.60 19.33
CA HIS A 5 14.22 -24.26 19.52
C HIS A 5 14.03 -22.82 20.06
N THR A 6 14.96 -22.36 20.86
CA THR A 6 14.99 -21.00 21.42
C THR A 6 15.14 -19.92 20.34
N ASP A 7 16.04 -20.13 19.35
CA ASP A 7 16.27 -19.17 18.25
C ASP A 7 15.06 -19.05 17.36
N LYS A 8 14.37 -20.16 17.08
CA LYS A 8 13.12 -20.15 16.30
C LYS A 8 12.00 -19.41 17.02
N ASN A 9 11.84 -19.61 18.33
CA ASN A 9 10.81 -18.91 19.10
C ASN A 9 11.06 -17.40 19.12
N ILE A 10 12.31 -16.98 19.26
CA ILE A 10 12.71 -15.57 19.20
C ILE A 10 12.40 -14.99 17.83
N PHE A 11 12.71 -15.71 16.75
CA PHE A 11 12.42 -15.31 15.37
C PHE A 11 10.92 -15.12 15.16
N TYR A 12 10.09 -16.12 15.50
CA TYR A 12 8.64 -16.03 15.35
C TYR A 12 8.06 -14.90 16.18
N SER A 13 8.53 -14.70 17.42
CA SER A 13 8.08 -13.58 18.26
C SER A 13 8.41 -12.22 17.62
N ARG A 14 9.59 -12.07 17.01
CA ARG A 14 9.99 -10.82 16.32
C ARG A 14 9.10 -10.56 15.10
N ILE A 15 8.89 -11.57 14.25
CA ILE A 15 8.09 -11.38 13.04
C ILE A 15 6.62 -11.10 13.38
N PHE A 16 6.01 -11.78 14.35
CA PHE A 16 4.64 -11.53 14.77
C PHE A 16 4.46 -10.14 15.39
N LYS A 17 5.46 -9.62 16.14
CA LYS A 17 5.46 -8.24 16.66
C LYS A 17 5.47 -7.19 15.56
N LEU A 18 5.96 -7.52 14.37
CA LEU A 18 5.92 -6.64 13.20
C LEU A 18 4.64 -6.84 12.38
N VAL A 19 4.26 -8.08 12.13
CA VAL A 19 3.12 -8.45 11.26
C VAL A 19 1.79 -7.98 11.86
N LEU A 20 1.55 -8.27 13.14
CA LEU A 20 0.25 -8.01 13.76
C LEU A 20 -0.15 -6.53 13.73
N PRO A 21 0.71 -5.57 14.10
CA PRO A 21 0.38 -4.15 14.00
C PRO A 21 0.10 -3.72 12.55
N ILE A 22 0.85 -4.22 11.56
CA ILE A 22 0.63 -3.89 10.14
C ILE A 22 -0.73 -4.41 9.67
N ILE A 23 -1.11 -5.63 10.06
CA ILE A 23 -2.43 -6.19 9.73
C ILE A 23 -3.54 -5.32 10.34
N ILE A 24 -3.42 -4.94 11.60
CA ILE A 24 -4.40 -4.07 12.29
C ILE A 24 -4.50 -2.73 11.56
N GLN A 25 -3.38 -2.13 11.19
CA GLN A 25 -3.36 -0.88 10.43
C GLN A 25 -4.09 -1.01 9.08
N ASN A 26 -3.83 -2.07 8.32
CA ASN A 26 -4.47 -2.30 7.02
C ASN A 26 -5.98 -2.56 7.15
N LEU A 27 -6.40 -3.33 8.18
CA LEU A 27 -7.81 -3.55 8.48
C LEU A 27 -8.53 -2.25 8.83
N LEU A 28 -7.93 -1.43 9.69
CA LEU A 28 -8.50 -0.14 10.08
C LEU A 28 -8.56 0.83 8.90
N SER A 29 -7.53 0.89 8.06
CA SER A 29 -7.55 1.70 6.83
C SER A 29 -8.72 1.32 5.93
N SER A 30 -8.96 0.02 5.73
CA SER A 30 -10.10 -0.48 4.96
C SER A 30 -11.44 -0.14 5.63
N ALA A 31 -11.51 -0.23 6.95
CA ALA A 31 -12.71 0.13 7.72
C ALA A 31 -13.04 1.63 7.62
N VAL A 32 -12.03 2.51 7.66
CA VAL A 32 -12.22 3.96 7.48
C VAL A 32 -12.80 4.27 6.11
N SER A 33 -12.20 3.72 5.04
CA SER A 33 -12.69 3.92 3.68
C SER A 33 -14.14 3.46 3.50
N SER A 34 -14.50 2.35 4.15
CA SER A 34 -15.88 1.85 4.15
C SER A 34 -16.83 2.75 4.97
N ALA A 35 -16.38 3.23 6.13
CA ALA A 35 -17.16 4.14 6.97
C ALA A 35 -17.45 5.47 6.26
N ASP A 36 -16.49 6.02 5.55
CA ASP A 36 -16.64 7.26 4.76
C ASP A 36 -17.77 7.12 3.73
N VAL A 37 -17.78 6.02 2.97
CA VAL A 37 -18.82 5.74 1.98
C VAL A 37 -20.18 5.56 2.62
N ILE A 38 -20.27 4.77 3.72
CA ILE A 38 -21.52 4.53 4.45
C ILE A 38 -22.07 5.84 5.01
N MET A 39 -21.23 6.68 5.62
CA MET A 39 -21.66 7.95 6.18
C MET A 39 -22.10 8.94 5.10
N LEU A 40 -21.40 9.00 3.97
CA LEU A 40 -21.78 9.86 2.84
C LEU A 40 -23.11 9.45 2.20
N ASN A 41 -23.51 8.17 2.31
CA ASN A 41 -24.80 7.71 1.81
C ASN A 41 -25.99 8.47 2.46
N TYR A 42 -25.83 8.90 3.70
CA TYR A 42 -26.84 9.72 4.40
C TYR A 42 -26.90 11.18 3.93
N VAL A 43 -25.86 11.66 3.21
CA VAL A 43 -25.82 13.04 2.68
C VAL A 43 -26.51 13.13 1.31
N GLY A 44 -26.39 12.08 0.51
CA GLY A 44 -27.01 11.99 -0.81
C GLY A 44 -26.05 11.46 -1.89
N GLN A 45 -26.65 10.97 -2.98
CA GLN A 45 -25.95 10.32 -4.08
C GLN A 45 -24.89 11.21 -4.75
N SER A 46 -25.21 12.50 -4.96
CA SER A 46 -24.27 13.46 -5.55
C SER A 46 -22.99 13.61 -4.70
N SER A 47 -23.13 13.62 -3.38
CA SER A 47 -21.99 13.73 -2.45
C SER A 47 -21.09 12.49 -2.50
N ILE A 48 -21.67 11.28 -2.54
CA ILE A 48 -20.90 10.02 -2.66
C ILE A 48 -20.13 10.03 -3.99
N SER A 49 -20.82 10.33 -5.08
CA SER A 49 -20.23 10.33 -6.41
C SER A 49 -19.11 11.36 -6.53
N ALA A 50 -19.33 12.58 -6.05
CA ALA A 50 -18.33 13.66 -6.08
C ALA A 50 -17.08 13.30 -5.25
N VAL A 51 -17.26 12.82 -4.00
CA VAL A 51 -16.14 12.43 -3.14
C VAL A 51 -15.41 11.20 -3.71
N SER A 52 -16.11 10.24 -4.27
CA SER A 52 -15.50 9.07 -4.91
C SER A 52 -14.60 9.48 -6.07
N LEU A 53 -15.04 10.39 -6.93
CA LEU A 53 -14.23 10.92 -8.03
C LEU A 53 -13.05 11.75 -7.51
N ALA A 54 -13.27 12.64 -6.55
CA ALA A 54 -12.22 13.44 -5.93
C ALA A 54 -11.16 12.59 -5.21
N SER A 55 -11.56 11.44 -4.64
CA SER A 55 -10.65 10.49 -3.99
C SER A 55 -9.66 9.84 -4.96
N GLN A 56 -9.98 9.77 -6.26
CA GLN A 56 -9.02 9.27 -7.25
C GLN A 56 -7.78 10.18 -7.33
N TYR A 57 -7.97 11.49 -7.17
CA TYR A 57 -6.85 12.44 -7.08
C TYR A 57 -5.97 12.16 -5.84
N ALA A 58 -6.59 11.94 -4.69
CA ALA A 58 -5.89 11.56 -3.47
C ALA A 58 -5.15 10.22 -3.62
N ASN A 59 -5.76 9.22 -4.26
CA ASN A 59 -5.15 7.90 -4.47
C ASN A 59 -3.86 7.99 -5.28
N ILE A 60 -3.79 8.86 -6.30
CA ILE A 60 -2.55 9.09 -7.07
C ILE A 60 -1.45 9.62 -6.14
N LEU A 61 -1.76 10.59 -5.28
CA LEU A 61 -0.80 11.14 -4.32
C LEU A 61 -0.31 10.07 -3.32
N PHE A 62 -1.22 9.30 -2.75
CA PHE A 62 -0.87 8.22 -1.82
C PHE A 62 -0.01 7.15 -2.45
N MET A 63 -0.23 6.81 -3.73
CA MET A 63 0.61 5.88 -4.46
C MET A 63 2.05 6.41 -4.58
N VAL A 64 2.23 7.70 -4.86
CA VAL A 64 3.56 8.32 -4.90
C VAL A 64 4.22 8.30 -3.52
N PHE A 65 3.50 8.63 -2.45
CA PHE A 65 4.02 8.54 -1.08
C PHE A 65 4.41 7.11 -0.71
N TYR A 66 3.63 6.12 -1.10
CA TYR A 66 3.94 4.72 -0.87
C TYR A 66 5.24 4.31 -1.55
N GLY A 67 5.45 4.69 -2.81
CA GLY A 67 6.68 4.42 -3.55
C GLY A 67 7.91 5.10 -2.92
N LEU A 68 7.80 6.37 -2.52
CA LEU A 68 8.86 7.10 -1.80
C LEU A 68 9.15 6.45 -0.44
N GLY A 69 8.10 6.12 0.31
CA GLY A 69 8.20 5.43 1.60
C GLY A 69 8.86 4.06 1.47
N THR A 70 8.57 3.32 0.41
CA THR A 70 9.21 2.02 0.12
C THR A 70 10.72 2.20 -0.09
N GLY A 71 11.15 3.16 -0.91
CA GLY A 71 12.57 3.44 -1.12
C GLY A 71 13.29 3.85 0.16
N ALA A 72 12.66 4.70 0.99
CA ALA A 72 13.18 5.07 2.29
C ALA A 72 13.29 3.84 3.22
N THR A 73 12.25 2.99 3.26
CA THR A 73 12.23 1.78 4.10
C THR A 73 13.36 0.82 3.74
N ILE A 74 13.62 0.60 2.45
CA ILE A 74 14.69 -0.30 1.98
C ILE A 74 16.05 0.17 2.50
N LEU A 75 16.38 1.45 2.32
CA LEU A 75 17.64 2.03 2.80
C LEU A 75 17.71 2.07 4.32
N CYS A 76 16.69 2.62 4.97
CA CYS A 76 16.68 2.80 6.42
C CYS A 76 16.72 1.47 7.18
N ALA A 77 16.08 0.40 6.67
CA ALA A 77 16.16 -0.91 7.30
C ALA A 77 17.59 -1.46 7.29
N GLN A 78 18.32 -1.35 6.18
CA GLN A 78 19.70 -1.82 6.12
C GLN A 78 20.65 -0.92 6.91
N TYR A 79 20.51 0.42 6.84
CA TYR A 79 21.33 1.32 7.66
C TYR A 79 21.05 1.18 9.15
N TYR A 80 19.82 0.84 9.54
CA TYR A 80 19.49 0.52 10.92
C TYR A 80 20.21 -0.75 11.39
N GLY A 81 20.21 -1.81 10.58
CA GLY A 81 20.98 -3.02 10.86
C GLY A 81 22.48 -2.76 10.98
N LYS A 82 23.03 -1.83 10.18
CA LYS A 82 24.42 -1.37 10.29
C LYS A 82 24.68 -0.51 11.52
N GLY A 83 23.66 0.06 12.15
CA GLY A 83 23.78 1.00 13.27
C GLY A 83 24.06 2.45 12.85
N ASP A 84 23.96 2.79 11.57
CA ASP A 84 24.23 4.14 11.03
C ASP A 84 22.97 5.01 11.07
N MET A 85 22.70 5.58 12.23
CA MET A 85 21.54 6.47 12.46
C MET A 85 21.66 7.78 11.69
N GLN A 86 22.88 8.25 11.40
CA GLN A 86 23.08 9.47 10.64
C GLN A 86 22.69 9.29 9.18
N ALA A 87 23.02 8.14 8.58
CA ALA A 87 22.58 7.81 7.23
C ALA A 87 21.05 7.76 7.13
N ILE A 88 20.36 7.20 8.14
CA ILE A 88 18.90 7.16 8.19
C ILE A 88 18.32 8.58 8.21
N GLN A 89 18.86 9.49 9.02
CA GLN A 89 18.39 10.88 9.08
C GLN A 89 18.59 11.62 7.75
N VAL A 90 19.71 11.36 7.04
CA VAL A 90 19.93 11.94 5.72
C VAL A 90 18.96 11.37 4.69
N VAL A 91 18.67 10.07 4.72
CA VAL A 91 17.65 9.43 3.85
C VAL A 91 16.26 10.01 4.15
N GLU A 92 15.92 10.21 5.44
CA GLU A 92 14.71 10.90 5.86
C GLU A 92 14.61 12.29 5.23
N GLY A 93 15.67 13.10 5.34
CA GLY A 93 15.71 14.43 4.74
C GLY A 93 15.55 14.41 3.21
N ILE A 94 16.13 13.41 2.53
CA ILE A 94 15.93 13.22 1.09
C ILE A 94 14.46 12.87 0.78
N ALA A 95 13.89 11.90 1.48
CA ALA A 95 12.51 11.47 1.28
C ALA A 95 11.52 12.61 1.57
N LEU A 96 11.75 13.39 2.65
CA LEU A 96 10.95 14.57 2.99
C LEU A 96 10.99 15.64 1.91
N ARG A 97 12.14 15.91 1.29
CA ARG A 97 12.22 16.87 0.16
C ARG A 97 11.29 16.50 -0.99
N PHE A 98 11.35 15.25 -1.43
CA PHE A 98 10.48 14.77 -2.50
C PHE A 98 9.02 14.78 -2.08
N SER A 99 8.72 14.26 -0.91
CA SER A 99 7.36 14.16 -0.39
C SER A 99 6.74 15.55 -0.20
N MET A 100 7.47 16.51 0.38
CA MET A 100 7.00 17.88 0.54
C MET A 100 6.80 18.61 -0.79
N ALA A 101 7.72 18.45 -1.75
CA ALA A 101 7.57 19.06 -3.08
C ALA A 101 6.29 18.57 -3.78
N ILE A 102 6.04 17.27 -3.72
CA ILE A 102 4.84 16.65 -4.31
C ILE A 102 3.60 17.06 -3.53
N SER A 103 3.66 17.09 -2.20
CA SER A 103 2.56 17.54 -1.33
C SER A 103 2.16 18.98 -1.63
N ILE A 104 3.13 19.89 -1.76
CA ILE A 104 2.89 21.29 -2.09
C ILE A 104 2.26 21.42 -3.48
N LEU A 105 2.73 20.65 -4.46
CA LEU A 105 2.15 20.62 -5.81
C LEU A 105 0.70 20.17 -5.77
N PHE A 106 0.40 19.02 -5.15
CA PHE A 106 -0.95 18.49 -5.08
C PHE A 106 -1.88 19.36 -4.22
N ALA A 107 -1.42 19.84 -3.07
CA ALA A 107 -2.19 20.75 -2.24
C ALA A 107 -2.47 22.07 -2.96
N GLY A 108 -1.48 22.64 -3.65
CA GLY A 108 -1.62 23.84 -4.46
C GLY A 108 -2.64 23.67 -5.58
N MET A 109 -2.59 22.58 -6.35
CA MET A 109 -3.59 22.29 -7.39
C MET A 109 -4.99 22.11 -6.79
N ALA A 110 -5.12 21.39 -5.69
CA ALA A 110 -6.41 21.16 -5.02
C ALA A 110 -7.00 22.48 -4.45
N LEU A 111 -6.16 23.42 -4.03
CA LEU A 111 -6.58 24.71 -3.50
C LEU A 111 -6.91 25.73 -4.60
N VAL A 112 -6.04 25.85 -5.61
CA VAL A 112 -6.11 26.92 -6.63
C VAL A 112 -7.02 26.56 -7.79
N ILE A 113 -6.94 25.31 -8.29
CA ILE A 113 -7.65 24.86 -9.50
C ILE A 113 -8.52 23.60 -9.27
N PRO A 114 -9.25 23.45 -8.15
CA PRO A 114 -9.99 22.22 -7.85
C PRO A 114 -11.08 21.92 -8.89
N ASN A 115 -11.73 22.95 -9.46
CA ASN A 115 -12.72 22.75 -10.51
C ASN A 115 -12.12 22.12 -11.76
N TRP A 116 -10.89 22.50 -12.14
CA TRP A 116 -10.20 21.92 -13.28
C TRP A 116 -9.79 20.46 -12.99
N MET A 117 -9.35 20.20 -11.77
CA MET A 117 -9.05 18.84 -11.32
C MET A 117 -10.28 17.93 -11.43
N MET A 118 -11.45 18.40 -10.98
CA MET A 118 -12.70 17.64 -11.08
C MET A 118 -13.15 17.43 -12.51
N ARG A 119 -12.92 18.39 -13.40
CA ARG A 119 -13.25 18.27 -14.85
C ARG A 119 -12.46 17.16 -15.55
N LEU A 120 -11.35 16.72 -15.01
CA LEU A 120 -10.63 15.53 -15.53
C LEU A 120 -11.42 14.22 -15.33
N PHE A 121 -12.33 14.20 -14.34
CA PHE A 121 -13.07 13.01 -13.95
C PHE A 121 -14.54 13.05 -14.36
N THR A 122 -15.15 14.26 -14.48
CA THR A 122 -16.57 14.40 -14.81
C THR A 122 -16.87 15.73 -15.48
N ASN A 123 -17.95 15.77 -16.29
CA ASN A 123 -18.51 17.01 -16.88
C ASN A 123 -19.75 17.51 -16.13
N ASP A 124 -20.22 16.78 -15.11
CA ASP A 124 -21.37 17.16 -14.31
C ASP A 124 -21.05 18.35 -13.41
N ALA A 125 -21.78 19.46 -13.58
CA ALA A 125 -21.54 20.71 -12.88
C ALA A 125 -21.76 20.60 -11.36
N GLU A 126 -22.72 19.79 -10.91
CA GLU A 126 -23.02 19.57 -9.51
C GLU A 126 -21.87 18.77 -8.84
N LEU A 127 -21.43 17.68 -9.49
CA LEU A 127 -20.33 16.87 -8.99
C LEU A 127 -19.01 17.64 -8.96
N ILE A 128 -18.79 18.53 -9.94
CA ILE A 128 -17.62 19.43 -9.96
C ILE A 128 -17.66 20.37 -8.77
N ALA A 129 -18.80 21.01 -8.49
CA ALA A 129 -18.92 21.97 -7.39
C ALA A 129 -18.69 21.31 -6.02
N VAL A 130 -19.34 20.16 -5.78
CA VAL A 130 -19.20 19.40 -4.52
C VAL A 130 -17.78 18.85 -4.36
N GLY A 131 -17.24 18.23 -5.40
CA GLY A 131 -15.89 17.65 -5.37
C GLY A 131 -14.79 18.71 -5.25
N ALA A 132 -14.95 19.88 -5.87
CA ALA A 132 -14.02 20.99 -5.73
C ALA A 132 -14.01 21.57 -4.29
N SER A 133 -15.17 21.65 -3.64
CA SER A 133 -15.25 22.04 -2.23
C SER A 133 -14.52 21.01 -1.35
N TYR A 134 -14.75 19.72 -1.55
CA TYR A 134 -14.05 18.65 -0.86
C TYR A 134 -12.52 18.73 -1.05
N LEU A 135 -12.02 18.89 -2.30
CA LEU A 135 -10.59 18.97 -2.60
C LEU A 135 -9.93 20.18 -1.92
N ARG A 136 -10.60 21.33 -1.86
CA ARG A 136 -10.07 22.51 -1.16
C ARG A 136 -9.82 22.23 0.31
N PHE A 137 -10.76 21.60 1.00
CA PHE A 137 -10.58 21.23 2.41
C PHE A 137 -9.56 20.11 2.61
N MET A 138 -9.45 19.18 1.65
CA MET A 138 -8.44 18.13 1.65
C MET A 138 -7.01 18.62 1.43
N SER A 139 -6.80 19.81 0.86
CA SER A 139 -5.47 20.34 0.52
C SER A 139 -4.51 20.37 1.72
N VAL A 140 -5.00 20.71 2.91
CA VAL A 140 -4.21 20.69 4.15
C VAL A 140 -3.79 19.27 4.52
N SER A 141 -4.67 18.28 4.35
CA SER A 141 -4.33 16.88 4.61
C SER A 141 -3.17 16.39 3.76
N TYR A 142 -3.07 16.82 2.50
CA TYR A 142 -1.99 16.43 1.60
C TYR A 142 -0.62 16.90 2.08
N LEU A 143 -0.53 18.11 2.64
CA LEU A 143 0.70 18.63 3.26
C LEU A 143 1.09 17.85 4.51
N CYS A 144 0.12 17.60 5.39
CA CYS A 144 0.35 16.85 6.62
C CYS A 144 0.79 15.39 6.32
N CYS A 145 0.12 14.73 5.38
CA CYS A 145 0.44 13.36 4.97
C CYS A 145 1.85 13.24 4.42
N GLY A 146 2.32 14.20 3.62
CA GLY A 146 3.65 14.14 3.02
C GLY A 146 4.77 14.05 4.04
N ILE A 147 4.63 14.68 5.20
CA ILE A 147 5.61 14.60 6.28
C ILE A 147 5.38 13.34 7.12
N ALA A 148 4.12 13.10 7.53
CA ALA A 148 3.78 11.99 8.40
C ALA A 148 4.11 10.63 7.78
N GLU A 149 3.76 10.38 6.52
CA GLU A 149 3.97 9.09 5.85
C GLU A 149 5.46 8.72 5.74
N VAL A 150 6.33 9.70 5.46
CA VAL A 150 7.79 9.46 5.44
C VAL A 150 8.28 9.04 6.83
N TYR A 151 7.92 9.79 7.87
CA TYR A 151 8.32 9.47 9.24
C TYR A 151 7.79 8.11 9.70
N LEU A 152 6.52 7.81 9.41
CA LEU A 152 5.90 6.52 9.74
C LEU A 152 6.56 5.36 8.98
N ALA A 153 6.96 5.55 7.72
CA ALA A 153 7.70 4.55 6.94
C ALA A 153 9.06 4.25 7.57
N ILE A 154 9.77 5.27 8.04
CA ILE A 154 11.06 5.12 8.70
C ILE A 154 10.91 4.45 10.07
N LEU A 155 9.92 4.84 10.88
CA LEU A 155 9.62 4.14 12.15
C LEU A 155 9.38 2.64 11.90
N ARG A 156 8.65 2.28 10.85
CA ARG A 156 8.46 0.87 10.48
C ARG A 156 9.78 0.19 10.13
N SER A 157 10.64 0.84 9.35
CA SER A 157 11.91 0.28 8.88
C SER A 157 12.89 -0.05 10.01
N ILE A 158 12.84 0.71 11.10
CA ILE A 158 13.67 0.48 12.31
C ILE A 158 12.99 -0.45 13.33
N GLY A 159 11.91 -1.12 12.95
CA GLY A 159 11.20 -2.05 13.81
C GLY A 159 10.20 -1.43 14.79
N GLN A 160 10.05 -0.09 14.83
CA GLN A 160 9.07 0.59 15.70
C GLN A 160 7.65 0.58 15.08
N VAL A 161 7.23 -0.56 14.54
CA VAL A 161 5.97 -0.74 13.83
C VAL A 161 4.76 -0.46 14.72
N ALA A 162 4.81 -0.88 15.99
CA ALA A 162 3.71 -0.67 16.93
C ALA A 162 3.39 0.82 17.14
N ILE A 163 4.44 1.68 17.17
CA ILE A 163 4.26 3.12 17.32
C ILE A 163 3.65 3.71 16.04
N SER A 164 4.20 3.35 14.88
CA SER A 164 3.64 3.77 13.60
C SER A 164 2.17 3.37 13.48
N THR A 165 1.83 2.14 13.88
CA THR A 165 0.44 1.67 13.89
C THR A 165 -0.42 2.47 14.87
N ALA A 166 0.05 2.75 16.08
CA ALA A 166 -0.71 3.52 17.06
C ALA A 166 -1.03 4.94 16.57
N LEU A 167 -0.09 5.59 15.88
CA LEU A 167 -0.28 6.92 15.28
C LEU A 167 -1.33 6.87 14.16
N ASN A 168 -1.28 5.87 13.29
CA ASN A 168 -2.31 5.66 12.26
C ASN A 168 -3.70 5.36 12.87
N VAL A 169 -3.76 4.50 13.91
CA VAL A 169 -5.01 4.18 14.61
C VAL A 169 -5.63 5.45 15.22
N LEU A 170 -4.82 6.30 15.82
CA LEU A 170 -5.27 7.59 16.35
C LEU A 170 -5.91 8.44 15.24
N ALA A 171 -5.20 8.60 14.10
CA ALA A 171 -5.70 9.38 12.97
C ALA A 171 -6.99 8.80 12.38
N PHE A 172 -7.06 7.49 12.19
CA PHE A 172 -8.21 6.80 11.63
C PHE A 172 -9.43 6.88 12.55
N SER A 173 -9.24 6.66 13.85
CA SER A 173 -10.32 6.75 14.84
C SER A 173 -10.87 8.18 14.94
N LEU A 174 -9.97 9.17 14.93
CA LEU A 174 -10.35 10.58 14.94
C LEU A 174 -11.08 10.96 13.65
N ASN A 175 -10.66 10.45 12.50
CA ASN A 175 -11.31 10.69 11.23
C ASN A 175 -12.76 10.18 11.21
N ILE A 176 -13.01 8.92 11.64
CA ILE A 176 -14.35 8.36 11.72
C ILE A 176 -15.22 9.21 12.67
N PHE A 177 -14.68 9.57 13.83
CA PHE A 177 -15.41 10.41 14.81
C PHE A 177 -15.78 11.78 14.24
N LEU A 178 -14.82 12.49 13.64
CA LEU A 178 -15.05 13.81 13.06
C LEU A 178 -15.95 13.76 11.82
N ASN A 179 -15.88 12.70 11.00
CA ASN A 179 -16.82 12.48 9.92
C ASN A 179 -18.25 12.40 10.44
N ALA A 180 -18.48 11.62 11.51
CA ALA A 180 -19.79 11.56 12.14
C ALA A 180 -20.24 12.93 12.67
N VAL A 181 -19.35 13.69 13.29
CA VAL A 181 -19.65 15.06 13.78
C VAL A 181 -20.08 15.98 12.66
N PHE A 182 -19.31 16.08 11.56
CA PHE A 182 -19.57 17.05 10.49
C PHE A 182 -20.62 16.59 9.47
N ILE A 183 -20.85 15.29 9.34
CA ILE A 183 -21.90 14.77 8.45
C ILE A 183 -23.27 14.87 9.14
N PHE A 184 -23.37 14.41 10.39
CA PHE A 184 -24.65 14.37 11.10
C PHE A 184 -24.96 15.61 11.93
N GLY A 185 -23.98 16.52 12.10
CA GLY A 185 -24.14 17.75 12.89
C GLY A 185 -24.20 17.47 14.38
N LEU A 186 -23.41 16.51 14.87
CA LEU A 186 -23.38 16.17 16.29
C LEU A 186 -22.72 17.27 17.11
N PHE A 187 -23.05 17.37 18.38
CA PHE A 187 -22.52 18.37 19.32
C PHE A 187 -22.72 19.82 18.90
N GLY A 188 -23.73 20.11 18.07
CA GLY A 188 -24.01 21.44 17.57
C GLY A 188 -23.12 21.90 16.38
N ALA A 189 -22.34 20.98 15.83
CA ALA A 189 -21.54 21.27 14.62
C ALA A 189 -22.43 21.44 13.39
N PRO A 190 -22.04 22.30 12.43
CA PRO A 190 -22.78 22.46 11.19
C PRO A 190 -22.72 21.18 10.35
N ARG A 191 -23.81 20.85 9.66
CA ARG A 191 -23.86 19.75 8.69
C ARG A 191 -23.20 20.19 7.39
N LEU A 192 -21.97 19.72 7.15
CA LEU A 192 -21.15 20.17 6.03
C LEU A 192 -21.12 19.17 4.86
N GLY A 193 -21.74 18.02 5.00
CA GLY A 193 -21.78 17.00 3.95
C GLY A 193 -20.39 16.57 3.47
N ALA A 194 -20.17 16.59 2.15
CA ALA A 194 -18.89 16.23 1.53
C ALA A 194 -17.71 17.12 2.00
N ALA A 195 -17.94 18.42 2.19
CA ALA A 195 -16.92 19.34 2.72
C ALA A 195 -16.51 18.95 4.16
N GLY A 196 -17.47 18.44 4.95
CA GLY A 196 -17.23 17.94 6.30
C GLY A 196 -16.25 16.77 6.35
N VAL A 197 -16.33 15.87 5.39
CA VAL A 197 -15.36 14.74 5.26
C VAL A 197 -13.95 15.27 4.96
N GLY A 198 -13.82 16.26 4.08
CA GLY A 198 -12.53 16.91 3.78
C GLY A 198 -11.92 17.59 5.00
N ILE A 199 -12.74 18.29 5.80
CA ILE A 199 -12.32 18.96 7.04
C ILE A 199 -11.91 17.92 8.09
N ALA A 200 -12.72 16.87 8.31
CA ALA A 200 -12.45 15.81 9.25
C ALA A 200 -11.12 15.11 8.95
N THR A 201 -10.88 14.80 7.67
CA THR A 201 -9.62 14.19 7.23
C THR A 201 -8.45 15.13 7.46
N SER A 202 -8.58 16.42 7.14
CA SER A 202 -7.51 17.41 7.34
C SER A 202 -7.16 17.60 8.81
N ILE A 203 -8.15 17.66 9.70
CA ILE A 203 -7.92 17.71 11.15
C ILE A 203 -7.23 16.45 11.64
N SER A 204 -7.69 15.28 11.23
CA SER A 204 -7.14 14.00 11.66
C SER A 204 -5.67 13.82 11.22
N ARG A 205 -5.34 14.21 9.99
CA ARG A 205 -3.97 14.18 9.48
C ARG A 205 -3.06 15.23 10.12
N PHE A 206 -3.62 16.38 10.48
CA PHE A 206 -2.88 17.38 11.25
C PHE A 206 -2.57 16.88 12.66
N VAL A 207 -3.53 16.26 13.35
CA VAL A 207 -3.31 15.64 14.67
C VAL A 207 -2.30 14.51 14.59
N GLU A 208 -2.36 13.67 13.54
CA GLU A 208 -1.36 12.64 13.27
C GLU A 208 0.05 13.22 13.15
N LEU A 209 0.20 14.30 12.37
CA LEU A 209 1.48 15.00 12.20
C LEU A 209 1.99 15.56 13.54
N LEU A 210 1.12 16.19 14.33
CA LEU A 210 1.49 16.66 15.68
C LEU A 210 1.93 15.51 16.59
N ALA A 211 1.23 14.38 16.53
CA ALA A 211 1.60 13.19 17.29
C ALA A 211 2.95 12.60 16.82
N CYS A 212 3.23 12.63 15.50
CA CYS A 212 4.55 12.28 14.96
C CYS A 212 5.64 13.19 15.53
N PHE A 213 5.41 14.51 15.58
CA PHE A 213 6.35 15.46 16.19
C PHE A 213 6.56 15.21 17.68
N MET A 214 5.51 14.92 18.43
CA MET A 214 5.61 14.59 19.84
C MET A 214 6.45 13.31 20.07
N VAL A 215 6.16 12.25 19.32
CA VAL A 215 6.94 11.00 19.39
C VAL A 215 8.41 11.27 19.04
N SER A 216 8.67 12.01 17.98
CA SER A 216 10.01 12.39 17.54
C SER A 216 10.77 13.21 18.59
N ARG A 217 10.07 14.06 19.37
CA ARG A 217 10.71 14.95 20.37
C ARG A 217 10.97 14.28 21.71
N PHE A 218 10.02 13.45 22.17
CA PHE A 218 10.02 12.94 23.54
C PHE A 218 10.50 11.50 23.65
N ARG A 219 10.69 10.80 22.54
CA ARG A 219 11.14 9.41 22.55
C ARG A 219 12.56 9.28 21.97
N ASP A 220 13.34 8.34 22.52
CA ASP A 220 14.62 7.99 21.96
C ASP A 220 14.45 7.25 20.62
N GLY A 221 15.24 7.62 19.63
CA GLY A 221 15.21 7.05 18.29
C GLY A 221 15.43 8.08 17.20
N ILE A 222 14.75 7.90 16.06
CA ILE A 222 14.82 8.81 14.92
C ILE A 222 14.02 10.07 15.23
N LYS A 223 14.66 11.21 14.99
CA LYS A 223 14.08 12.54 15.21
C LYS A 223 13.70 13.16 13.86
N LEU A 224 12.51 13.70 13.75
CA LEU A 224 12.14 14.60 12.67
C LEU A 224 12.99 15.88 12.77
N ASP A 225 14.15 15.87 12.12
CA ASP A 225 15.09 16.98 12.15
C ASP A 225 15.21 17.62 10.78
N PHE A 226 14.55 18.76 10.62
CA PHE A 226 14.53 19.52 9.36
C PHE A 226 15.91 20.04 8.91
N ARG A 227 16.93 19.98 9.79
CA ARG A 227 18.32 20.30 9.39
C ARG A 227 18.82 19.34 8.31
N TYR A 228 18.42 18.08 8.36
CA TYR A 228 18.77 17.08 7.34
C TYR A 228 18.00 17.26 6.02
N LEU A 229 16.94 18.09 5.99
CA LEU A 229 16.26 18.46 4.76
C LEU A 229 17.20 19.11 3.74
N PHE A 230 18.23 19.81 4.20
CA PHE A 230 19.22 20.47 3.36
C PHE A 230 20.55 19.72 3.28
N ALA A 231 20.67 18.57 3.94
CA ALA A 231 21.87 17.75 3.87
C ALA A 231 22.13 17.25 2.45
N LYS A 232 23.32 17.55 1.92
CA LYS A 232 23.74 17.15 0.58
C LYS A 232 24.60 15.90 0.68
N ASN A 233 24.05 14.74 0.33
CA ASN A 233 24.79 13.51 0.13
C ASN A 233 24.38 12.92 -1.21
N LYS A 234 25.25 13.10 -2.22
CA LYS A 234 24.99 12.66 -3.60
C LYS A 234 24.85 11.14 -3.73
N LEU A 235 25.58 10.38 -2.90
CA LEU A 235 25.56 8.91 -2.92
C LEU A 235 24.23 8.39 -2.41
N LEU A 236 23.80 8.82 -1.20
CA LEU A 236 22.51 8.44 -0.64
C LEU A 236 21.35 8.92 -1.50
N PHE A 237 21.43 10.10 -2.09
CA PHE A 237 20.44 10.58 -3.05
C PHE A 237 20.30 9.67 -4.25
N LYS A 238 21.44 9.28 -4.86
CA LYS A 238 21.45 8.36 -6.01
C LYS A 238 20.90 7.00 -5.65
N ASP A 239 21.27 6.46 -4.49
CA ASP A 239 20.78 5.17 -4.02
C ASP A 239 19.28 5.23 -3.71
N PHE A 240 18.79 6.31 -3.08
CA PHE A 240 17.37 6.52 -2.83
C PHE A 240 16.55 6.54 -4.13
N VAL A 241 16.93 7.33 -5.12
CA VAL A 241 16.24 7.39 -6.41
C VAL A 241 16.31 6.05 -7.15
N ARG A 242 17.47 5.38 -7.13
CA ARG A 242 17.66 4.06 -7.75
C ARG A 242 16.75 2.98 -7.18
N LEU A 243 16.39 3.07 -5.91
CA LEU A 243 15.53 2.10 -5.24
C LEU A 243 14.06 2.49 -5.26
N SER A 244 13.77 3.78 -5.05
CA SER A 244 12.40 4.28 -5.02
C SER A 244 11.73 4.25 -6.40
N LEU A 245 12.47 4.60 -7.47
CA LEU A 245 11.88 4.71 -8.80
C LEU A 245 11.39 3.36 -9.37
N PRO A 246 12.16 2.26 -9.30
CA PRO A 246 11.65 0.95 -9.71
C PRO A 246 10.54 0.43 -8.80
N ALA A 247 10.57 0.72 -7.49
CA ALA A 247 9.50 0.33 -6.58
C ALA A 247 8.19 1.05 -6.91
N LEU A 248 8.23 2.37 -7.12
CA LEU A 248 7.08 3.16 -7.56
C LEU A 248 6.59 2.69 -8.94
N GLY A 249 7.51 2.45 -9.89
CA GLY A 249 7.17 1.93 -11.20
C GLY A 249 6.48 0.57 -11.14
N ASN A 250 6.91 -0.32 -10.26
CA ASN A 250 6.27 -1.62 -10.01
C ASN A 250 4.83 -1.45 -9.51
N ASP A 251 4.62 -0.56 -8.53
CA ASP A 251 3.30 -0.32 -7.97
C ASP A 251 2.34 0.32 -8.99
N ILE A 252 2.84 1.21 -9.86
CA ILE A 252 2.09 1.80 -10.98
C ILE A 252 1.70 0.73 -12.01
N VAL A 253 2.67 -0.06 -12.48
CA VAL A 253 2.46 -1.14 -13.46
C VAL A 253 1.40 -2.12 -12.96
N TRP A 254 1.48 -2.49 -11.70
CA TRP A 254 0.52 -3.38 -11.04
C TRP A 254 -0.88 -2.77 -10.96
N SER A 255 -0.99 -1.52 -10.49
CA SER A 255 -2.28 -0.84 -10.35
C SER A 255 -2.98 -0.61 -11.69
N VAL A 256 -2.23 -0.19 -12.72
CA VAL A 256 -2.80 0.03 -14.06
C VAL A 256 -3.19 -1.29 -14.72
N ALA A 257 -2.46 -2.38 -14.50
CA ALA A 257 -2.84 -3.71 -15.00
C ALA A 257 -4.16 -4.20 -14.37
N PHE A 258 -4.35 -4.00 -13.05
CA PHE A 258 -5.63 -4.32 -12.40
C PHE A 258 -6.80 -3.44 -12.90
N ALA A 259 -6.52 -2.18 -13.22
CA ALA A 259 -7.52 -1.33 -13.88
C ALA A 259 -7.88 -1.89 -15.26
N MET A 260 -6.91 -2.37 -16.05
CA MET A 260 -7.16 -3.03 -17.34
C MET A 260 -7.94 -4.35 -17.18
N TYR A 261 -7.68 -5.15 -16.15
CA TYR A 261 -8.50 -6.32 -15.84
C TYR A 261 -9.95 -5.94 -15.58
N SER A 262 -10.17 -4.85 -14.83
CA SER A 262 -11.52 -4.33 -14.58
C SER A 262 -12.19 -3.83 -15.87
N VAL A 263 -11.44 -3.21 -16.79
CA VAL A 263 -11.94 -2.80 -18.12
C VAL A 263 -12.36 -4.02 -18.94
N ILE A 264 -11.54 -5.08 -18.98
CA ILE A 264 -11.86 -6.31 -19.69
C ILE A 264 -13.16 -6.92 -19.15
N ILE A 265 -13.27 -7.05 -17.82
CA ILE A 265 -14.48 -7.57 -17.14
C ILE A 265 -15.68 -6.65 -17.42
N GLY A 266 -15.47 -5.34 -17.48
CA GLY A 266 -16.49 -4.34 -17.77
C GLY A 266 -17.19 -4.56 -19.13
N HIS A 267 -16.46 -5.05 -20.13
CA HIS A 267 -17.00 -5.36 -21.45
C HIS A 267 -17.68 -6.74 -21.55
N LEU A 268 -17.56 -7.58 -20.53
CA LEU A 268 -18.21 -8.90 -20.49
C LEU A 268 -19.66 -8.85 -19.98
N GLY A 269 -20.14 -7.69 -19.57
CA GLY A 269 -21.53 -7.44 -19.17
C GLY A 269 -21.69 -7.00 -17.71
N THR A 270 -22.86 -6.43 -17.42
CA THR A 270 -23.19 -5.86 -16.12
C THR A 270 -23.17 -6.88 -14.98
N ASP A 271 -23.57 -8.11 -15.24
CA ASP A 271 -23.55 -9.20 -14.27
C ASP A 271 -22.13 -9.56 -13.83
N ALA A 272 -21.18 -9.56 -14.77
CA ALA A 272 -19.77 -9.83 -14.48
C ALA A 272 -19.14 -8.69 -13.63
N VAL A 273 -19.47 -7.44 -13.96
CA VAL A 273 -19.02 -6.27 -13.18
C VAL A 273 -19.57 -6.30 -11.78
N ALA A 274 -20.88 -6.55 -11.64
CA ALA A 274 -21.54 -6.61 -10.33
C ALA A 274 -20.93 -7.71 -9.46
N ALA A 275 -20.72 -8.91 -9.99
CA ALA A 275 -20.06 -10.00 -9.28
C ALA A 275 -18.62 -9.64 -8.89
N ASN A 276 -17.82 -9.09 -9.82
CA ASN A 276 -16.43 -8.71 -9.56
C ASN A 276 -16.30 -7.64 -8.46
N SER A 277 -17.26 -6.73 -8.33
CA SER A 277 -17.24 -5.70 -7.27
C SER A 277 -17.24 -6.31 -5.88
N PHE A 278 -18.06 -7.33 -5.64
CA PHE A 278 -18.04 -8.08 -4.38
C PHE A 278 -16.73 -8.86 -4.18
N VAL A 279 -16.25 -9.48 -5.26
CA VAL A 279 -15.01 -10.27 -5.21
C VAL A 279 -13.81 -9.41 -4.84
N VAL A 280 -13.68 -8.20 -5.37
CA VAL A 280 -12.59 -7.27 -5.05
C VAL A 280 -12.58 -6.95 -3.55
N VAL A 281 -13.72 -6.69 -2.93
CA VAL A 281 -13.81 -6.43 -1.49
C VAL A 281 -13.30 -7.64 -0.69
N VAL A 282 -13.82 -8.84 -0.99
CA VAL A 282 -13.41 -10.06 -0.29
C VAL A 282 -11.93 -10.37 -0.48
N ARG A 283 -11.42 -10.20 -1.71
CA ARG A 283 -10.00 -10.37 -2.04
C ARG A 283 -9.11 -9.44 -1.22
N ASN A 284 -9.49 -8.18 -1.07
CA ASN A 284 -8.71 -7.22 -0.30
C ASN A 284 -8.53 -7.70 1.16
N PHE A 285 -9.59 -8.22 1.79
CA PHE A 285 -9.47 -8.80 3.13
C PHE A 285 -8.55 -10.03 3.15
N GLY A 286 -8.67 -10.92 2.17
CA GLY A 286 -7.82 -12.11 2.07
C GLY A 286 -6.33 -11.79 1.88
N THR A 287 -6.01 -10.70 1.16
CA THR A 287 -4.62 -10.29 0.88
C THR A 287 -3.97 -9.45 1.97
N ILE A 288 -4.71 -8.92 2.94
CA ILE A 288 -4.15 -8.11 4.05
C ILE A 288 -3.04 -8.87 4.79
N LEU A 289 -3.23 -10.16 5.04
CA LEU A 289 -2.23 -11.01 5.69
C LEU A 289 -0.94 -11.11 4.85
N CYS A 290 -1.10 -11.22 3.53
CA CYS A 290 0.02 -11.33 2.59
C CYS A 290 0.86 -10.05 2.58
N PHE A 291 0.21 -8.89 2.51
CA PHE A 291 0.89 -7.59 2.58
C PHE A 291 1.56 -7.33 3.93
N GLY A 292 0.90 -7.74 5.02
CA GLY A 292 1.48 -7.68 6.37
C GLY A 292 2.77 -8.50 6.48
N MET A 293 2.74 -9.73 5.94
CA MET A 293 3.89 -10.63 5.92
C MET A 293 5.03 -10.09 5.03
N ALA A 294 4.71 -9.56 3.85
CA ALA A 294 5.68 -8.96 2.95
C ALA A 294 6.39 -7.77 3.58
N SER A 295 5.65 -6.84 4.20
CA SER A 295 6.21 -5.66 4.85
C SER A 295 7.08 -6.03 6.06
N ALA A 296 6.59 -6.87 6.96
CA ALA A 296 7.34 -7.29 8.14
C ALA A 296 8.58 -8.12 7.77
N GLY A 297 8.43 -9.02 6.80
CA GLY A 297 9.55 -9.82 6.28
C GLY A 297 10.61 -8.94 5.63
N GLY A 298 10.20 -7.95 4.84
CA GLY A 298 11.11 -6.98 4.22
C GLY A 298 11.91 -6.17 5.25
N ILE A 299 11.27 -5.68 6.31
CA ILE A 299 11.94 -4.95 7.39
C ILE A 299 12.96 -5.84 8.12
N LEU A 300 12.53 -7.05 8.52
CA LEU A 300 13.40 -7.97 9.25
C LEU A 300 14.62 -8.40 8.41
N LEU A 301 14.40 -8.75 7.15
CA LEU A 301 15.49 -9.12 6.23
C LEU A 301 16.40 -7.94 5.95
N GLY A 302 15.86 -6.73 5.74
CA GLY A 302 16.65 -5.52 5.53
C GLY A 302 17.59 -5.25 6.70
N ASN A 303 17.11 -5.36 7.93
CA ASN A 303 17.93 -5.20 9.14
C ASN A 303 19.04 -6.25 9.20
N MET A 304 18.74 -7.53 9.00
CA MET A 304 19.73 -8.62 9.01
C MET A 304 20.79 -8.47 7.90
N ILE A 305 20.40 -8.04 6.71
CA ILE A 305 21.32 -7.77 5.59
C ILE A 305 22.23 -6.58 5.95
N GLY A 306 21.67 -5.54 6.56
CA GLY A 306 22.43 -4.38 7.05
C GLY A 306 23.45 -4.72 8.14
N GLU A 307 23.14 -5.68 9.02
CA GLU A 307 24.06 -6.26 9.98
C GLU A 307 25.16 -7.14 9.34
N ASN A 308 25.13 -7.30 8.01
CA ASN A 308 26.00 -8.19 7.23
C ASN A 308 25.83 -9.70 7.58
N LYS A 309 24.68 -10.09 8.12
CA LYS A 309 24.32 -11.47 8.49
C LYS A 309 23.59 -12.16 7.31
N LEU A 310 24.26 -12.28 6.16
CA LEU A 310 23.63 -12.73 4.92
C LEU A 310 23.10 -14.18 4.99
N GLU A 311 23.84 -15.10 5.65
CA GLU A 311 23.39 -16.49 5.78
C GLU A 311 22.18 -16.60 6.73
N GLU A 312 22.19 -15.85 7.84
CA GLU A 312 21.03 -15.78 8.74
C GLU A 312 19.80 -15.17 8.03
N ALA A 313 20.00 -14.11 7.24
CA ALA A 313 18.95 -13.51 6.42
C ALA A 313 18.37 -14.49 5.40
N ARG A 314 19.23 -15.35 4.79
CA ARG A 314 18.80 -16.40 3.88
C ARG A 314 17.94 -17.47 4.57
N ASP A 315 18.34 -17.89 5.77
CA ASP A 315 17.57 -18.86 6.56
C ASP A 315 16.26 -18.22 7.09
N ALA A 316 16.30 -16.97 7.52
CA ALA A 316 15.10 -16.21 7.88
C ALA A 316 14.12 -16.10 6.71
N ALA A 317 14.60 -15.83 5.49
CA ALA A 317 13.77 -15.76 4.28
C ALA A 317 13.06 -17.09 3.99
N LYS A 318 13.72 -18.26 4.26
CA LYS A 318 13.06 -19.58 4.15
C LYS A 318 11.92 -19.75 5.16
N GLN A 319 12.10 -19.23 6.40
CA GLN A 319 11.04 -19.29 7.41
C GLN A 319 9.88 -18.33 7.06
N ILE A 320 10.20 -17.12 6.59
CA ILE A 320 9.21 -16.17 6.10
C ILE A 320 8.41 -16.79 4.96
N MET A 321 9.05 -17.48 4.02
CA MET A 321 8.36 -18.16 2.92
C MET A 321 7.38 -19.22 3.42
N LYS A 322 7.73 -20.02 4.44
CA LYS A 322 6.80 -20.97 5.05
C LYS A 322 5.59 -20.28 5.67
N LEU A 323 5.83 -19.18 6.43
CA LEU A 323 4.75 -18.40 7.01
C LEU A 323 3.89 -17.74 5.93
N THR A 324 4.47 -17.34 4.81
CA THR A 324 3.76 -16.80 3.65
C THR A 324 2.79 -17.80 3.04
N VAL A 325 3.22 -19.05 2.83
CA VAL A 325 2.33 -20.11 2.34
C VAL A 325 1.17 -20.32 3.32
N ILE A 326 1.46 -20.33 4.63
CA ILE A 326 0.43 -20.45 5.66
C ILE A 326 -0.52 -19.23 5.62
N SER A 327 0.01 -18.00 5.50
CA SER A 327 -0.81 -16.79 5.43
C SER A 327 -1.68 -16.75 4.16
N GLY A 328 -1.16 -17.22 3.04
CA GLY A 328 -1.92 -17.39 1.80
C GLY A 328 -3.05 -18.41 1.95
N ALA A 329 -2.76 -19.55 2.59
CA ALA A 329 -3.79 -20.55 2.90
C ALA A 329 -4.88 -19.99 3.85
N ILE A 330 -4.49 -19.28 4.90
CA ILE A 330 -5.43 -18.59 5.80
C ILE A 330 -6.25 -17.55 5.04
N GLY A 331 -5.62 -16.74 4.18
CA GLY A 331 -6.31 -15.77 3.32
C GLY A 331 -7.34 -16.43 2.40
N GLY A 332 -6.98 -17.56 1.78
CA GLY A 332 -7.92 -18.38 1.00
C GLY A 332 -9.06 -18.94 1.84
N LEU A 333 -8.77 -19.43 3.05
CA LEU A 333 -9.80 -19.91 4.00
C LEU A 333 -10.74 -18.77 4.44
N ILE A 334 -10.22 -17.56 4.63
CA ILE A 334 -11.05 -16.37 4.93
C ILE A 334 -12.05 -16.12 3.79
N VAL A 335 -11.62 -16.23 2.52
CA VAL A 335 -12.53 -16.10 1.37
C VAL A 335 -13.58 -17.18 1.38
N VAL A 336 -13.22 -18.43 1.61
CA VAL A 336 -14.18 -19.56 1.69
C VAL A 336 -15.17 -19.37 2.83
N ALA A 337 -14.69 -18.96 4.01
CA ALA A 337 -15.55 -18.71 5.18
C ALA A 337 -16.48 -17.49 4.98
N ALA A 338 -16.02 -16.46 4.29
CA ALA A 338 -16.83 -15.30 3.94
C ALA A 338 -17.86 -15.58 2.83
N MET A 339 -17.62 -16.60 2.01
CA MET A 339 -18.46 -16.91 0.82
C MET A 339 -19.96 -17.02 1.16
N PRO A 340 -20.42 -17.82 2.15
CA PRO A 340 -21.86 -17.92 2.44
C PRO A 340 -22.46 -16.58 2.88
N ILE A 341 -21.71 -15.77 3.64
CA ILE A 341 -22.17 -14.47 4.12
C ILE A 341 -22.31 -13.51 2.92
N VAL A 342 -21.31 -13.46 2.05
CA VAL A 342 -21.31 -12.61 0.86
C VAL A 342 -22.40 -13.03 -0.12
N LEU A 343 -22.58 -14.33 -0.36
CA LEU A 343 -23.62 -14.83 -1.27
C LEU A 343 -25.03 -14.54 -0.72
N ASN A 344 -25.26 -14.71 0.59
CA ASN A 344 -26.52 -14.36 1.20
C ASN A 344 -26.84 -12.86 1.12
N TYR A 345 -25.84 -12.01 1.41
CA TYR A 345 -26.01 -10.55 1.29
C TYR A 345 -26.26 -10.12 -0.16
N ALA A 346 -25.51 -10.67 -1.10
CA ALA A 346 -25.60 -10.35 -2.52
C ALA A 346 -26.89 -10.85 -3.18
N SER A 347 -27.54 -11.88 -2.60
CA SER A 347 -28.75 -12.49 -3.17
C SER A 347 -29.94 -11.53 -3.31
N SER A 348 -29.97 -10.47 -2.49
CA SER A 348 -31.01 -9.43 -2.55
C SER A 348 -30.80 -8.39 -3.65
N SER A 349 -29.58 -8.28 -4.21
CA SER A 349 -29.19 -7.21 -5.14
C SER A 349 -28.67 -7.71 -6.48
N LEU A 350 -28.27 -8.98 -6.59
CA LEU A 350 -27.70 -9.54 -7.81
C LEU A 350 -28.70 -10.43 -8.56
N SER A 351 -28.57 -10.42 -9.91
CA SER A 351 -29.26 -11.37 -10.78
C SER A 351 -28.79 -12.81 -10.54
N GLY A 352 -29.59 -13.81 -10.93
CA GLY A 352 -29.18 -15.22 -10.85
C GLY A 352 -27.87 -15.51 -11.58
N GLN A 353 -27.62 -14.83 -12.73
CA GLN A 353 -26.38 -14.95 -13.50
C GLN A 353 -25.20 -14.32 -12.77
N ALA A 354 -25.37 -13.13 -12.21
CA ALA A 354 -24.33 -12.48 -11.41
C ALA A 354 -23.98 -13.27 -10.14
N MET A 355 -24.95 -13.91 -9.52
CA MET A 355 -24.75 -14.82 -8.38
C MET A 355 -23.92 -16.05 -8.77
N HIS A 356 -24.20 -16.62 -9.95
CA HIS A 356 -23.41 -17.72 -10.48
C HIS A 356 -21.94 -17.29 -10.69
N TYR A 357 -21.74 -16.15 -11.33
CA TYR A 357 -20.39 -15.59 -11.51
C TYR A 357 -19.70 -15.31 -10.18
N LEU A 358 -20.36 -14.67 -9.23
CA LEU A 358 -19.81 -14.36 -7.91
C LEU A 358 -19.29 -15.61 -7.20
N LYS A 359 -20.08 -16.69 -7.16
CA LYS A 359 -19.69 -17.95 -6.52
C LYS A 359 -18.39 -18.50 -7.13
N TYR A 360 -18.28 -18.60 -8.44
CA TYR A 360 -17.09 -19.14 -9.10
C TYR A 360 -15.89 -18.21 -9.01
N MET A 361 -16.08 -16.89 -9.13
CA MET A 361 -15.01 -15.90 -8.95
C MET A 361 -14.42 -15.95 -7.55
N LEU A 362 -15.24 -16.16 -6.50
CA LEU A 362 -14.74 -16.34 -5.14
C LEU A 362 -13.88 -17.61 -5.01
N TRP A 363 -14.28 -18.74 -5.63
CA TRP A 363 -13.46 -19.95 -5.68
C TRP A 363 -12.13 -19.70 -6.40
N ILE A 364 -12.15 -19.03 -7.54
CA ILE A 364 -10.93 -18.66 -8.28
C ILE A 364 -10.02 -17.77 -7.41
N ASN A 365 -10.58 -16.84 -6.63
CA ASN A 365 -9.78 -16.00 -5.72
C ASN A 365 -9.14 -16.78 -4.57
N THR A 366 -9.71 -17.89 -4.15
CA THR A 366 -9.10 -18.72 -3.09
C THR A 366 -7.72 -19.20 -3.51
N TYR A 367 -7.55 -19.70 -4.73
CA TYR A 367 -6.22 -20.09 -5.22
C TYR A 367 -5.35 -18.89 -5.63
N TYR A 368 -5.96 -17.83 -6.18
CA TYR A 368 -5.24 -16.62 -6.55
C TYR A 368 -4.47 -16.01 -5.38
N ILE A 369 -5.08 -15.95 -4.18
CA ILE A 369 -4.45 -15.43 -2.97
C ILE A 369 -3.19 -16.22 -2.59
N MET A 370 -3.15 -17.53 -2.84
CA MET A 370 -1.94 -18.32 -2.63
C MET A 370 -0.78 -17.87 -3.54
N GLY A 371 -1.08 -17.62 -4.82
CA GLY A 371 -0.11 -17.09 -5.78
C GLY A 371 0.37 -15.70 -5.38
N ALA A 372 -0.57 -14.82 -5.08
CA ALA A 372 -0.30 -13.46 -4.65
C ALA A 372 0.52 -13.40 -3.37
N ALA A 373 0.25 -14.26 -2.37
CA ALA A 373 1.02 -14.31 -1.14
C ALA A 373 2.51 -14.54 -1.40
N VAL A 374 2.85 -15.55 -2.21
CA VAL A 374 4.25 -15.91 -2.53
C VAL A 374 4.94 -14.75 -3.27
N ASN A 375 4.31 -14.23 -4.33
CA ASN A 375 4.91 -13.18 -5.16
C ASN A 375 5.05 -11.87 -4.38
N THR A 376 4.03 -11.45 -3.62
CA THR A 376 4.07 -10.23 -2.82
C THR A 376 5.18 -10.31 -1.77
N THR A 377 5.31 -11.42 -1.07
CA THR A 377 6.37 -11.57 -0.05
C THR A 377 7.76 -11.61 -0.67
N LEU A 378 7.94 -12.23 -1.82
CA LEU A 378 9.24 -12.25 -2.48
C LEU A 378 9.57 -10.91 -3.14
N ILE A 379 8.67 -10.38 -3.97
CA ILE A 379 8.92 -9.16 -4.77
C ILE A 379 8.91 -7.92 -3.87
N ALA A 380 7.81 -7.71 -3.13
CA ALA A 380 7.65 -6.51 -2.30
C ALA A 380 8.32 -6.62 -0.93
N GLY A 381 8.61 -7.83 -0.44
CA GLY A 381 9.32 -8.07 0.81
C GLY A 381 10.81 -8.34 0.59
N ALA A 382 11.18 -9.59 0.26
CA ALA A 382 12.56 -10.06 0.26
C ALA A 382 13.47 -9.35 -0.77
N PHE A 383 13.03 -9.23 -2.03
CA PHE A 383 13.87 -8.64 -3.08
C PHE A 383 14.06 -7.14 -2.84
N ARG A 384 13.00 -6.42 -2.41
CA ARG A 384 13.12 -5.02 -2.02
C ARG A 384 14.06 -4.86 -0.82
N ALA A 385 13.99 -5.73 0.18
CA ALA A 385 14.90 -5.71 1.34
C ALA A 385 16.38 -5.80 0.96
N GLY A 386 16.71 -6.58 -0.06
CA GLY A 386 18.06 -6.67 -0.62
C GLY A 386 18.38 -5.63 -1.68
N GLY A 387 17.53 -4.61 -1.88
CA GLY A 387 17.77 -3.54 -2.84
C GLY A 387 17.49 -3.91 -4.31
N ASP A 388 16.89 -5.07 -4.57
CA ASP A 388 16.60 -5.56 -5.94
C ASP A 388 15.14 -5.26 -6.37
N SER A 389 14.70 -4.02 -6.18
CA SER A 389 13.38 -3.54 -6.61
C SER A 389 13.20 -3.63 -8.13
N ARG A 390 14.32 -3.57 -8.89
CA ARG A 390 14.30 -3.60 -10.35
C ARG A 390 13.82 -4.94 -10.89
N PHE A 391 14.22 -6.05 -10.28
CA PHE A 391 13.76 -7.38 -10.69
C PHE A 391 12.24 -7.50 -10.58
N GLY A 392 11.66 -7.06 -9.45
CA GLY A 392 10.21 -7.09 -9.24
C GLY A 392 9.46 -6.27 -10.28
N PHE A 393 9.93 -5.05 -10.55
CA PHE A 393 9.37 -4.17 -11.58
C PHE A 393 9.35 -4.83 -12.97
N ILE A 394 10.49 -5.41 -13.40
CA ILE A 394 10.59 -6.06 -14.72
C ILE A 394 9.70 -7.31 -14.78
N CYS A 395 9.69 -8.10 -13.70
CA CYS A 395 8.88 -9.31 -13.61
C CYS A 395 7.39 -9.00 -13.76
N ASP A 396 6.87 -8.03 -13.00
CA ASP A 396 5.47 -7.63 -13.06
C ASP A 396 5.12 -6.95 -14.40
N ALA A 397 5.99 -6.09 -14.92
CA ALA A 397 5.80 -5.47 -16.22
C ALA A 397 5.63 -6.52 -17.34
N ILE A 398 6.49 -7.53 -17.38
CA ILE A 398 6.41 -8.58 -18.40
C ILE A 398 5.18 -9.47 -18.16
N THR A 399 4.98 -9.97 -16.94
CA THR A 399 3.91 -10.94 -16.70
C THR A 399 2.51 -10.33 -16.79
N MET A 400 2.33 -9.09 -16.36
CA MET A 400 1.01 -8.46 -16.46
C MET A 400 0.75 -7.86 -17.85
N TRP A 401 1.74 -7.21 -18.46
CA TRP A 401 1.55 -6.46 -19.70
C TRP A 401 1.88 -7.24 -20.99
N CYS A 402 2.73 -8.26 -20.92
CA CYS A 402 3.00 -9.13 -22.07
C CYS A 402 2.24 -10.46 -22.01
N TYR A 403 1.69 -10.84 -20.83
CA TYR A 403 0.91 -12.06 -20.68
C TYR A 403 -0.52 -11.77 -20.20
N GLY A 404 -0.75 -11.27 -18.98
CA GLY A 404 -2.07 -11.18 -18.36
C GLY A 404 -3.06 -10.33 -19.14
N VAL A 405 -2.71 -9.04 -19.39
CA VAL A 405 -3.59 -8.11 -20.14
C VAL A 405 -3.82 -8.59 -21.57
N PRO A 406 -2.81 -8.95 -22.40
CA PRO A 406 -3.05 -9.44 -23.75
C PRO A 406 -3.85 -10.74 -23.79
N LEU A 407 -3.60 -11.69 -22.89
CA LEU A 407 -4.35 -12.92 -22.79
C LEU A 407 -5.82 -12.67 -22.44
N GLY A 408 -6.08 -11.76 -21.50
CA GLY A 408 -7.44 -11.34 -21.16
C GLY A 408 -8.17 -10.70 -22.33
N PHE A 409 -7.52 -9.82 -23.07
CA PHE A 409 -8.07 -9.23 -24.30
C PHE A 409 -8.35 -10.31 -25.36
N LEU A 410 -7.39 -11.18 -25.63
CA LEU A 410 -7.55 -12.28 -26.57
C LEU A 410 -8.74 -13.18 -26.20
N ALA A 411 -8.80 -13.58 -24.93
CA ALA A 411 -9.87 -14.45 -24.43
C ALA A 411 -11.25 -13.80 -24.51
N ALA A 412 -11.35 -12.51 -24.13
CA ALA A 412 -12.63 -11.79 -24.08
C ALA A 412 -13.14 -11.38 -25.45
N PHE A 413 -12.28 -10.80 -26.31
CA PHE A 413 -12.72 -10.10 -27.52
C PHE A 413 -12.49 -10.89 -28.82
N VAL A 414 -11.43 -11.70 -28.87
CA VAL A 414 -11.12 -12.50 -30.07
C VAL A 414 -11.73 -13.89 -29.98
N LEU A 415 -11.44 -14.63 -28.90
CA LEU A 415 -11.93 -15.98 -28.68
C LEU A 415 -13.35 -16.00 -28.12
N LYS A 416 -13.84 -14.88 -27.58
CA LYS A 416 -15.19 -14.73 -26.98
C LYS A 416 -15.52 -15.84 -26.00
N LEU A 417 -14.55 -16.17 -25.13
CA LEU A 417 -14.72 -17.22 -24.13
C LEU A 417 -15.77 -16.80 -23.08
N PRO A 418 -16.44 -17.77 -22.43
CA PRO A 418 -17.31 -17.50 -21.30
C PRO A 418 -16.60 -16.68 -20.20
N VAL A 419 -17.34 -15.80 -19.50
CA VAL A 419 -16.83 -14.86 -18.48
C VAL A 419 -15.93 -15.56 -17.48
N MET A 420 -16.29 -16.77 -17.05
CA MET A 420 -15.52 -17.52 -16.04
C MET A 420 -14.13 -17.95 -16.53
N TRP A 421 -14.01 -18.31 -17.82
CA TRP A 421 -12.71 -18.64 -18.40
C TRP A 421 -11.83 -17.40 -18.55
N VAL A 422 -12.41 -16.26 -18.97
CA VAL A 422 -11.66 -14.99 -19.03
C VAL A 422 -11.16 -14.60 -17.64
N TYR A 423 -12.02 -14.68 -16.64
CA TYR A 423 -11.65 -14.35 -15.25
C TYR A 423 -10.57 -15.30 -14.72
N PHE A 424 -10.70 -16.60 -14.98
CA PHE A 424 -9.70 -17.60 -14.60
C PHE A 424 -8.33 -17.28 -15.23
N LEU A 425 -8.30 -17.00 -16.53
CA LEU A 425 -7.07 -16.68 -17.26
C LEU A 425 -6.40 -15.41 -16.74
N LEU A 426 -7.18 -14.37 -16.40
CA LEU A 426 -6.66 -13.16 -15.77
C LEU A 426 -5.99 -13.45 -14.41
N CYS A 427 -6.50 -14.43 -13.66
CA CYS A 427 -5.94 -14.81 -12.36
C CYS A 427 -4.75 -15.80 -12.44
N THR A 428 -4.31 -16.20 -13.64
CA THR A 428 -3.15 -17.10 -13.80
C THR A 428 -1.81 -16.38 -13.76
N ASP A 429 -1.79 -15.06 -13.92
CA ASP A 429 -0.57 -14.23 -13.95
C ASP A 429 0.32 -14.44 -12.72
N GLU A 430 -0.26 -14.60 -11.55
CA GLU A 430 0.48 -14.83 -10.30
C GLU A 430 1.26 -16.17 -10.30
N PHE A 431 0.73 -17.21 -10.95
CA PHE A 431 1.40 -18.52 -11.04
C PHE A 431 2.44 -18.56 -12.17
N VAL A 432 2.20 -17.83 -13.24
CA VAL A 432 3.16 -17.70 -14.35
C VAL A 432 4.45 -17.00 -13.90
N LYS A 433 4.40 -16.14 -12.89
CA LYS A 433 5.58 -15.53 -12.27
C LYS A 433 6.46 -16.51 -11.50
N TRP A 434 5.89 -17.59 -10.94
CA TRP A 434 6.58 -18.46 -9.98
C TRP A 434 7.90 -19.06 -10.48
N PRO A 435 8.03 -19.63 -11.68
CA PRO A 435 9.29 -20.19 -12.15
C PRO A 435 10.41 -19.15 -12.12
N TRP A 436 10.10 -17.92 -12.49
CA TRP A 436 11.06 -16.83 -12.58
C TRP A 436 11.41 -16.27 -11.19
N VAL A 437 10.40 -15.97 -10.39
CA VAL A 437 10.56 -15.46 -9.03
C VAL A 437 11.26 -16.46 -8.12
N LEU A 438 10.87 -17.74 -8.15
CA LEU A 438 11.50 -18.79 -7.34
C LEU A 438 12.93 -19.08 -7.78
N ARG A 439 13.22 -19.03 -9.09
CA ARG A 439 14.60 -19.17 -9.58
C ARG A 439 15.48 -18.03 -9.06
N HIS A 440 14.98 -16.77 -9.13
CA HIS A 440 15.68 -15.60 -8.61
C HIS A 440 15.90 -15.69 -7.10
N TYR A 441 14.87 -16.08 -6.35
CA TYR A 441 14.97 -16.32 -4.91
C TYR A 441 16.04 -17.35 -4.57
N ARG A 442 16.04 -18.52 -5.24
CA ARG A 442 17.01 -19.58 -5.00
C ARG A 442 18.44 -19.21 -5.38
N SER A 443 18.62 -18.34 -6.36
CA SER A 443 19.95 -17.88 -6.77
C SER A 443 20.66 -17.04 -5.70
N GLY A 444 19.93 -16.47 -4.75
CA GLY A 444 20.48 -15.59 -3.72
C GLY A 444 20.93 -14.22 -4.23
N LYS A 445 20.75 -13.92 -5.51
CA LYS A 445 21.19 -12.63 -6.12
C LYS A 445 20.50 -11.39 -5.53
N TRP A 446 19.37 -11.58 -4.88
CA TRP A 446 18.64 -10.53 -4.19
C TRP A 446 19.26 -10.14 -2.83
N LEU A 447 20.13 -10.98 -2.23
CA LEU A 447 20.78 -10.74 -0.94
C LEU A 447 21.97 -9.78 -1.12
N ASN A 448 21.70 -8.49 -1.24
CA ASN A 448 22.75 -7.49 -1.38
C ASN A 448 22.73 -6.53 -0.19
N ASN A 449 23.89 -6.34 0.44
CA ASN A 449 24.11 -5.25 1.37
C ASN A 449 24.40 -3.98 0.56
N ILE A 450 23.47 -3.02 0.61
CA ILE A 450 23.56 -1.75 -0.12
C ILE A 450 24.11 -0.61 0.75
N THR A 451 24.45 -0.91 2.02
CA THR A 451 25.02 0.10 2.91
C THR A 451 26.45 0.45 2.46
N ARG A 452 26.82 1.71 2.64
CA ARG A 452 28.16 2.20 2.29
C ARG A 452 28.93 2.57 3.56
N ASP A 453 30.23 2.36 3.51
CA ASP A 453 31.16 2.85 4.53
C ASP A 453 31.60 4.27 4.18
N ASN A 454 32.03 5.02 5.18
CA ASN A 454 32.65 6.35 5.03
C ASN A 454 31.78 7.42 4.35
N LEU A 455 30.44 7.35 4.49
CA LEU A 455 29.50 8.29 3.86
C LEU A 455 29.71 9.76 4.27
N PHE A 456 30.30 10.00 5.43
CA PHE A 456 30.43 11.31 6.06
C PHE A 456 31.89 11.72 6.30
N GLN A 457 32.87 10.90 5.87
CA GLN A 457 34.24 11.35 5.81
C GLN A 457 34.32 12.40 4.71
N LYS A 458 34.76 13.61 5.06
CA LYS A 458 35.11 14.64 4.06
C LYS A 458 36.09 14.03 3.08
N GLU A 459 35.87 14.28 1.78
CA GLU A 459 36.94 14.22 0.81
C GLU A 459 38.05 15.19 1.29
N GLU A 460 38.92 14.76 2.20
CA GLU A 460 40.23 15.31 2.39
C GLU A 460 41.06 14.75 1.25
N THR A 461 41.03 15.45 0.14
CA THR A 461 42.05 15.51 -0.93
C THR A 461 41.41 15.81 -2.28
N ALA A 462 41.37 17.05 -2.67
CA ALA A 462 41.94 17.56 -3.92
C ALA A 462 41.78 19.08 -3.99
#